data_a46540e686079943431521cd3e58e098
#
_entry.id   a46540e686079943431521cd3e58e098
#
_cell.length_a   1.000
_cell.length_b   1.000
_cell.length_c   1.000
_cell.angle_alpha   90.00
_cell.angle_beta   90.00
_cell.angle_gamma   90.00
#
_symmetry.space_group_name_H-M   'P 1'
#
loop_
_entity.id
_entity.type
_entity.pdbx_description
1 polymer ?
#
loop_
_entity_poly.entity_id
_entity_poly.type
_entity_poly.pdbx_seq_one_letter_code
_entity_poly.pdbx_strand_id
1 'polypeptide(L)'
;MSIRILLADDQHLVRAGLVALLNLEYDLDVVVELPDGAGVIDAIREHDIDVAVLDIEMPQVDGITATGQITQTYGADVAVLILTTFGRAGYLQRAMAAGAKGFMVKDAPAEQLAEAIRTVYTGGRAVDPMLAAQALSAGANPLTDREQDVLRETLTGASVKSIAARLHLSAGTVRNHLSSAIGKTQTTNRTEAARTAQQNRWL
;
A
#
# COMPACT_ATOMS: atom_id res chain seq x y z
N MET A 1 -16.23 -22.18 12.07
CA MET A 1 -15.49 -21.04 12.67
C MET A 1 -15.41 -19.97 11.59
N SER A 2 -15.76 -18.73 11.91
CA SER A 2 -15.62 -17.60 10.98
C SER A 2 -14.22 -17.03 11.09
N ILE A 3 -13.65 -16.58 9.97
CA ILE A 3 -12.40 -15.83 9.93
C ILE A 3 -12.69 -14.41 10.44
N ARG A 4 -12.01 -14.00 11.50
CA ARG A 4 -12.20 -12.70 12.15
C ARG A 4 -11.32 -11.66 11.48
N ILE A 5 -11.95 -10.63 10.92
CA ILE A 5 -11.31 -9.64 10.05
C ILE A 5 -11.28 -8.28 10.73
N LEU A 6 -10.12 -7.63 10.71
CA LEU A 6 -9.98 -6.20 10.92
C LEU A 6 -9.88 -5.53 9.55
N LEU A 7 -10.72 -4.52 9.29
CA LEU A 7 -10.68 -3.72 8.06
C LEU A 7 -10.27 -2.27 8.38
N ALA A 8 -9.17 -1.81 7.81
CA ALA A 8 -8.71 -0.42 7.93
C ALA A 8 -8.70 0.27 6.55
N ASP A 9 -9.41 1.39 6.44
CA ASP A 9 -9.57 2.18 5.21
C ASP A 9 -10.01 3.60 5.59
N ASP A 10 -9.38 4.65 5.06
CA ASP A 10 -9.73 6.02 5.38
C ASP A 10 -11.04 6.50 4.72
N GLN A 11 -11.45 5.84 3.64
CA GLN A 11 -12.67 6.16 2.89
C GLN A 11 -13.90 5.49 3.51
N HIS A 12 -14.64 6.22 4.34
CA HIS A 12 -15.79 5.70 5.08
C HIS A 12 -16.80 4.93 4.21
N LEU A 13 -17.14 5.42 3.01
CA LEU A 13 -18.13 4.77 2.14
C LEU A 13 -17.59 3.45 1.56
N VAL A 14 -16.30 3.43 1.17
CA VAL A 14 -15.63 2.21 0.67
C VAL A 14 -15.57 1.18 1.79
N ARG A 15 -15.13 1.57 2.98
CA ARG A 15 -15.05 0.71 4.16
C ARG A 15 -16.41 0.09 4.50
N ALA A 16 -17.46 0.90 4.59
CA ALA A 16 -18.82 0.39 4.87
C ALA A 16 -19.31 -0.58 3.78
N GLY A 17 -19.00 -0.31 2.51
CA GLY A 17 -19.35 -1.20 1.40
C GLY A 17 -18.61 -2.55 1.50
N LEU A 18 -17.31 -2.53 1.79
CA LEU A 18 -16.50 -3.75 1.95
C LEU A 18 -16.99 -4.59 3.13
N VAL A 19 -17.28 -3.96 4.27
CA VAL A 19 -17.86 -4.65 5.44
C VAL A 19 -19.16 -5.35 5.09
N ALA A 20 -20.07 -4.63 4.41
CA ALA A 20 -21.34 -5.21 4.02
C ALA A 20 -21.18 -6.41 3.07
N LEU A 21 -20.26 -6.31 2.11
CA LEU A 21 -19.98 -7.39 1.14
C LEU A 21 -19.31 -8.60 1.81
N LEU A 22 -18.30 -8.38 2.65
CA LEU A 22 -17.59 -9.48 3.32
C LEU A 22 -18.49 -10.20 4.32
N ASN A 23 -19.35 -9.50 5.04
CA ASN A 23 -20.28 -10.11 5.99
C ASN A 23 -21.46 -10.86 5.32
N LEU A 24 -21.59 -10.81 3.97
CA LEU A 24 -22.50 -11.72 3.23
C LEU A 24 -21.92 -13.14 3.11
N GLU A 25 -20.62 -13.29 3.27
CA GLU A 25 -19.95 -14.60 3.26
C GLU A 25 -20.16 -15.30 4.60
N TYR A 26 -20.55 -16.56 4.58
CA TYR A 26 -20.92 -17.32 5.78
C TYR A 26 -19.77 -17.59 6.75
N ASP A 27 -18.55 -17.51 6.27
CA ASP A 27 -17.30 -17.84 6.96
C ASP A 27 -16.38 -16.64 7.22
N LEU A 28 -16.81 -15.42 6.87
CA LEU A 28 -16.09 -14.19 7.12
C LEU A 28 -16.86 -13.30 8.10
N ASP A 29 -16.14 -12.65 9.01
CA ASP A 29 -16.74 -11.76 10.02
C ASP A 29 -15.84 -10.54 10.22
N VAL A 30 -16.28 -9.37 9.74
CA VAL A 30 -15.57 -8.10 9.97
C VAL A 30 -15.94 -7.59 11.36
N VAL A 31 -15.08 -7.86 12.33
CA VAL A 31 -15.31 -7.54 13.75
C VAL A 31 -14.79 -6.17 14.17
N VAL A 32 -13.86 -5.59 13.39
CA VAL A 32 -13.27 -4.26 13.67
C VAL A 32 -13.15 -3.46 12.40
N GLU A 33 -13.56 -2.19 12.45
CA GLU A 33 -13.34 -1.18 11.43
C GLU A 33 -12.47 -0.05 11.97
N LEU A 34 -11.45 0.36 11.21
CA LEU A 34 -10.57 1.49 11.56
C LEU A 34 -10.45 2.48 10.40
N PRO A 35 -10.33 3.79 10.67
CA PRO A 35 -10.12 4.80 9.63
C PRO A 35 -8.66 4.93 9.23
N ASP A 36 -7.73 4.32 9.97
CA ASP A 36 -6.29 4.35 9.72
C ASP A 36 -5.56 3.22 10.45
N GLY A 37 -4.24 3.14 10.27
CA GLY A 37 -3.42 2.08 10.86
C GLY A 37 -3.00 2.29 12.32
N ALA A 38 -3.32 3.43 12.95
CA ALA A 38 -2.78 3.76 14.27
C ALA A 38 -3.28 2.83 15.39
N GLY A 39 -4.54 2.36 15.32
CA GLY A 39 -5.16 1.48 16.31
C GLY A 39 -5.04 -0.02 16.03
N VAL A 40 -4.38 -0.42 14.95
CA VAL A 40 -4.41 -1.81 14.45
C VAL A 40 -3.85 -2.81 15.46
N ILE A 41 -2.75 -2.53 16.12
CA ILE A 41 -2.11 -3.44 17.10
C ILE A 41 -3.00 -3.68 18.31
N ASP A 42 -3.60 -2.62 18.84
CA ASP A 42 -4.50 -2.74 19.99
C ASP A 42 -5.78 -3.48 19.63
N ALA A 43 -6.36 -3.18 18.48
CA ALA A 43 -7.57 -3.85 18.00
C ALA A 43 -7.34 -5.36 17.73
N ILE A 44 -6.18 -5.76 17.20
CA ILE A 44 -5.84 -7.17 17.01
C ILE A 44 -5.81 -7.89 18.36
N ARG A 45 -5.19 -7.27 19.37
CA ARG A 45 -5.09 -7.86 20.71
C ARG A 45 -6.46 -8.01 21.40
N GLU A 46 -7.36 -7.04 21.19
CA GLU A 46 -8.66 -6.99 21.87
C GLU A 46 -9.71 -7.90 21.21
N HIS A 47 -9.55 -8.19 19.93
CA HIS A 47 -10.58 -8.85 19.13
C HIS A 47 -10.18 -10.17 18.48
N ASP A 48 -9.06 -10.79 18.86
CA ASP A 48 -8.60 -12.08 18.32
C ASP A 48 -8.70 -12.12 16.78
N ILE A 49 -8.03 -11.19 16.08
CA ILE A 49 -8.06 -11.03 14.63
C ILE A 49 -7.21 -12.09 13.94
N ASP A 50 -7.78 -12.75 12.94
CA ASP A 50 -7.08 -13.71 12.07
C ASP A 50 -6.45 -13.03 10.85
N VAL A 51 -7.18 -12.08 10.23
CA VAL A 51 -6.76 -11.39 9.02
C VAL A 51 -6.97 -9.87 9.14
N ALA A 52 -5.91 -9.11 8.91
CA ALA A 52 -5.98 -7.65 8.77
C ALA A 52 -6.02 -7.27 7.28
N VAL A 53 -7.10 -6.63 6.85
CA VAL A 53 -7.28 -6.06 5.51
C VAL A 53 -7.03 -4.56 5.61
N LEU A 54 -5.96 -4.07 4.97
CA LEU A 54 -5.47 -2.71 5.14
C LEU A 54 -5.38 -1.96 3.81
N ASP A 55 -5.97 -0.76 3.73
CA ASP A 55 -5.64 0.17 2.65
C ASP A 55 -4.21 0.69 2.83
N ILE A 56 -3.56 1.06 1.72
CA ILE A 56 -2.22 1.64 1.75
C ILE A 56 -2.26 3.10 2.19
N GLU A 57 -3.11 3.90 1.53
CA GLU A 57 -3.09 5.36 1.66
C GLU A 57 -4.03 5.81 2.79
N MET A 58 -3.59 5.67 4.03
CA MET A 58 -4.34 6.10 5.22
C MET A 58 -3.59 7.23 5.97
N PRO A 59 -4.29 8.13 6.67
CA PRO A 59 -3.68 9.14 7.52
C PRO A 59 -2.99 8.49 8.73
N GLN A 60 -2.16 9.25 9.44
CA GLN A 60 -1.40 8.87 10.64
C GLN A 60 -0.45 7.69 10.39
N VAL A 61 -0.97 6.47 10.22
CA VAL A 61 -0.19 5.26 9.93
C VAL A 61 -0.71 4.62 8.66
N ASP A 62 0.13 4.56 7.63
CA ASP A 62 -0.19 3.92 6.35
C ASP A 62 -0.21 2.38 6.48
N GLY A 63 -0.88 1.72 5.52
CA GLY A 63 -1.07 0.26 5.57
C GLY A 63 0.23 -0.55 5.48
N ILE A 64 1.27 -0.06 4.82
CA ILE A 64 2.56 -0.75 4.74
C ILE A 64 3.29 -0.67 6.09
N THR A 65 3.26 0.50 6.72
CA THR A 65 3.80 0.69 8.08
C THR A 65 3.04 -0.18 9.09
N ALA A 66 1.70 -0.18 9.06
CA ALA A 66 0.89 -1.06 9.89
C ALA A 66 1.19 -2.55 9.66
N THR A 67 1.38 -2.97 8.40
CA THR A 67 1.80 -4.33 8.05
C THR A 67 3.10 -4.71 8.73
N GLY A 68 4.11 -3.84 8.70
CA GLY A 68 5.38 -4.08 9.38
C GLY A 68 5.23 -4.23 10.90
N GLN A 69 4.39 -3.41 11.53
CA GLN A 69 4.09 -3.49 12.96
C GLN A 69 3.39 -4.80 13.32
N ILE A 70 2.38 -5.22 12.54
CA ILE A 70 1.67 -6.50 12.73
C ILE A 70 2.65 -7.66 12.61
N THR A 71 3.43 -7.69 11.53
CA THR A 71 4.40 -8.78 11.28
C THR A 71 5.44 -8.88 12.38
N GLN A 72 5.91 -7.74 12.89
CA GLN A 72 6.88 -7.70 13.99
C GLN A 72 6.28 -8.20 15.31
N THR A 73 5.00 -7.92 15.57
CA THR A 73 4.34 -8.21 16.86
C THR A 73 3.76 -9.61 16.89
N TYR A 74 3.10 -10.05 15.81
CA TYR A 74 2.30 -11.28 15.74
C TYR A 74 2.88 -12.34 14.79
N GLY A 75 3.86 -11.97 13.96
CA GLY A 75 4.48 -12.92 13.03
C GLY A 75 3.49 -13.49 12.03
N ALA A 76 3.31 -14.81 12.07
CA ALA A 76 2.39 -15.54 11.20
C ALA A 76 0.98 -15.73 11.78
N ASP A 77 0.77 -15.37 13.04
CA ASP A 77 -0.51 -15.57 13.74
C ASP A 77 -1.62 -14.67 13.18
N VAL A 78 -1.25 -13.53 12.62
CA VAL A 78 -2.17 -12.61 11.93
C VAL A 78 -1.72 -12.41 10.49
N ALA A 79 -2.54 -12.84 9.54
CA ALA A 79 -2.26 -12.62 8.12
C ALA A 79 -2.63 -11.18 7.70
N VAL A 80 -1.82 -10.58 6.83
CA VAL A 80 -2.10 -9.23 6.31
C VAL A 80 -2.38 -9.30 4.82
N LEU A 81 -3.52 -8.74 4.42
CA LEU A 81 -3.92 -8.49 3.04
C LEU A 81 -3.96 -6.97 2.80
N ILE A 82 -3.16 -6.50 1.86
CA ILE A 82 -3.23 -5.10 1.41
C ILE A 82 -4.32 -4.96 0.34
N LEU A 83 -5.14 -3.93 0.48
CA LEU A 83 -6.18 -3.57 -0.47
C LEU A 83 -5.96 -2.11 -0.92
N THR A 84 -5.84 -1.84 -2.21
CA THR A 84 -5.49 -0.51 -2.73
C THR A 84 -6.30 -0.11 -3.96
N THR A 85 -6.54 1.19 -4.14
CA THR A 85 -7.15 1.71 -5.38
C THR A 85 -6.20 1.66 -6.57
N PHE A 86 -4.89 1.75 -6.35
CA PHE A 86 -3.88 1.80 -7.42
C PHE A 86 -2.77 0.79 -7.18
N GLY A 87 -2.70 -0.21 -8.06
CA GLY A 87 -1.64 -1.22 -8.05
C GLY A 87 -0.31 -0.67 -8.57
N ARG A 88 0.33 0.26 -7.86
CA ARG A 88 1.69 0.70 -8.22
C ARG A 88 2.69 -0.41 -7.93
N ALA A 89 3.53 -0.75 -8.89
CA ALA A 89 4.51 -1.84 -8.77
C ALA A 89 5.40 -1.74 -7.51
N GLY A 90 5.77 -0.52 -7.11
CA GLY A 90 6.57 -0.27 -5.89
C GLY A 90 5.83 -0.59 -4.59
N TYR A 91 4.50 -0.44 -4.54
CA TYR A 91 3.71 -0.77 -3.36
C TYR A 91 3.66 -2.28 -3.11
N LEU A 92 3.46 -3.09 -4.14
CA LEU A 92 3.48 -4.54 -4.00
C LEU A 92 4.79 -5.03 -3.37
N GLN A 93 5.94 -4.62 -3.92
CA GLN A 93 7.24 -5.04 -3.39
C GLN A 93 7.43 -4.63 -1.93
N ARG A 94 7.07 -3.40 -1.57
CA ARG A 94 7.17 -2.89 -0.19
C ARG A 94 6.23 -3.60 0.77
N ALA A 95 4.98 -3.83 0.37
CA ALA A 95 4.01 -4.56 1.17
C ALA A 95 4.46 -5.99 1.45
N MET A 96 4.94 -6.71 0.41
CA MET A 96 5.45 -8.06 0.57
C MET A 96 6.73 -8.10 1.42
N ALA A 97 7.62 -7.12 1.30
CA ALA A 97 8.81 -6.99 2.15
C ALA A 97 8.45 -6.67 3.61
N ALA A 98 7.37 -5.94 3.87
CA ALA A 98 6.85 -5.66 5.21
C ALA A 98 6.15 -6.89 5.84
N GLY A 99 5.88 -7.94 5.06
CA GLY A 99 5.31 -9.20 5.54
C GLY A 99 3.87 -9.48 5.10
N ALA A 100 3.28 -8.65 4.23
CA ALA A 100 1.96 -8.92 3.68
C ALA A 100 1.91 -10.30 2.99
N LYS A 101 0.81 -11.01 3.15
CA LYS A 101 0.53 -12.28 2.48
C LYS A 101 -0.34 -12.09 1.24
N GLY A 102 -1.11 -11.00 1.20
CA GLY A 102 -1.97 -10.68 0.07
C GLY A 102 -1.82 -9.23 -0.38
N PHE A 103 -2.13 -9.01 -1.69
CA PHE A 103 -2.14 -7.69 -2.29
C PHE A 103 -3.18 -7.66 -3.43
N MET A 104 -4.25 -6.89 -3.25
CA MET A 104 -5.39 -6.82 -4.14
C MET A 104 -5.73 -5.37 -4.48
N VAL A 105 -6.44 -5.16 -5.58
CA VAL A 105 -7.04 -3.86 -5.92
C VAL A 105 -8.48 -3.78 -5.40
N LYS A 106 -8.93 -2.57 -5.00
CA LYS A 106 -10.28 -2.33 -4.46
C LYS A 106 -11.40 -2.51 -5.48
N ASP A 107 -11.08 -2.49 -6.77
CA ASP A 107 -12.02 -2.73 -7.87
C ASP A 107 -12.17 -4.22 -8.26
N ALA A 108 -11.47 -5.11 -7.55
CA ALA A 108 -11.66 -6.55 -7.71
C ALA A 108 -13.08 -6.96 -7.27
N PRO A 109 -13.67 -7.99 -7.93
CA PRO A 109 -14.94 -8.57 -7.47
C PRO A 109 -14.87 -9.02 -6.01
N ALA A 110 -15.98 -8.85 -5.27
CA ALA A 110 -16.05 -9.18 -3.84
C ALA A 110 -15.70 -10.66 -3.57
N GLU A 111 -16.09 -11.56 -4.47
CA GLU A 111 -15.78 -12.99 -4.38
C GLU A 111 -14.27 -13.25 -4.45
N GLN A 112 -13.53 -12.47 -5.25
CA GLN A 112 -12.07 -12.60 -5.33
C GLN A 112 -11.40 -12.08 -4.05
N LEU A 113 -11.93 -11.02 -3.45
CA LEU A 113 -11.44 -10.52 -2.16
C LEU A 113 -11.69 -11.54 -1.06
N ALA A 114 -12.88 -12.14 -1.00
CA ALA A 114 -13.20 -13.19 -0.04
C ALA A 114 -12.26 -14.40 -0.18
N GLU A 115 -12.00 -14.85 -1.40
CA GLU A 115 -11.08 -15.96 -1.68
C GLU A 115 -9.63 -15.59 -1.32
N ALA A 116 -9.21 -14.36 -1.56
CA ALA A 116 -7.90 -13.87 -1.14
C ALA A 116 -7.74 -13.89 0.38
N ILE A 117 -8.77 -13.50 1.14
CA ILE A 117 -8.80 -13.57 2.61
C ILE A 117 -8.65 -15.03 3.08
N ARG A 118 -9.41 -15.97 2.51
CA ARG A 118 -9.30 -17.40 2.83
C ARG A 118 -7.90 -17.94 2.54
N THR A 119 -7.33 -17.53 1.41
CA THR A 119 -5.99 -17.95 1.00
C THR A 119 -4.93 -17.48 1.98
N VAL A 120 -4.95 -16.20 2.38
CA VAL A 120 -3.94 -15.68 3.33
C VAL A 120 -4.15 -16.25 4.74
N TYR A 121 -5.39 -16.47 5.15
CA TYR A 121 -5.73 -17.13 6.42
C TYR A 121 -5.13 -18.54 6.54
N THR A 122 -5.16 -19.31 5.45
CA THR A 122 -4.55 -20.66 5.43
C THR A 122 -3.03 -20.64 5.24
N GLY A 123 -2.39 -19.47 5.28
CA GLY A 123 -0.94 -19.30 5.14
C GLY A 123 -0.44 -19.19 3.69
N GLY A 124 -1.36 -19.19 2.70
CA GLY A 124 -1.05 -18.99 1.29
C GLY A 124 -0.71 -17.53 0.96
N ARG A 125 -0.50 -17.26 -0.32
CA ARG A 125 -0.29 -15.92 -0.86
C ARG A 125 -1.36 -15.59 -1.90
N ALA A 126 -1.96 -14.41 -1.79
CA ALA A 126 -2.97 -13.91 -2.71
C ALA A 126 -2.48 -12.59 -3.31
N VAL A 127 -2.00 -12.63 -4.54
CA VAL A 127 -1.54 -11.42 -5.26
C VAL A 127 -2.28 -11.37 -6.59
N ASP A 128 -2.84 -10.21 -6.91
CA ASP A 128 -3.44 -9.97 -8.21
C ASP A 128 -2.43 -10.29 -9.33
N PRO A 129 -2.78 -11.17 -10.31
CA PRO A 129 -1.86 -11.61 -11.35
C PRO A 129 -1.31 -10.47 -12.22
N MET A 130 -2.13 -9.44 -12.50
CA MET A 130 -1.69 -8.28 -13.29
C MET A 130 -0.67 -7.46 -12.51
N LEU A 131 -0.88 -7.26 -11.22
CA LEU A 131 0.06 -6.55 -10.36
C LEU A 131 1.36 -7.32 -10.18
N ALA A 132 1.29 -8.63 -10.03
CA ALA A 132 2.47 -9.49 -10.00
C ALA A 132 3.29 -9.39 -11.29
N ALA A 133 2.64 -9.46 -12.46
CA ALA A 133 3.29 -9.31 -13.75
C ALA A 133 3.91 -7.91 -13.94
N GLN A 134 3.23 -6.86 -13.50
CA GLN A 134 3.75 -5.49 -13.54
C GLN A 134 4.98 -5.33 -12.63
N ALA A 135 4.95 -5.87 -11.42
CA ALA A 135 6.07 -5.81 -10.49
C ALA A 135 7.31 -6.55 -11.01
N LEU A 136 7.12 -7.70 -11.68
CA LEU A 136 8.20 -8.43 -12.32
C LEU A 136 8.81 -7.69 -13.51
N SER A 137 7.98 -6.98 -14.28
CA SER A 137 8.45 -6.23 -15.46
C SER A 137 9.08 -4.87 -15.14
N ALA A 138 8.72 -4.26 -14.01
CA ALA A 138 9.19 -2.92 -13.64
C ALA A 138 10.59 -2.90 -13.01
N GLY A 139 11.14 -4.05 -12.61
CA GLY A 139 12.35 -4.10 -11.77
C GLY A 139 12.13 -3.52 -10.36
N ALA A 140 13.15 -3.56 -9.52
CA ALA A 140 13.07 -2.93 -8.20
C ALA A 140 13.05 -1.40 -8.33
N ASN A 141 12.00 -0.74 -7.84
CA ASN A 141 11.95 0.72 -7.82
C ASN A 141 12.92 1.27 -6.75
N PRO A 142 14.00 1.97 -7.12
CA PRO A 142 14.95 2.48 -6.16
C PRO A 142 14.48 3.76 -5.44
N LEU A 143 13.37 4.34 -5.89
CA LEU A 143 12.89 5.64 -5.41
C LEU A 143 11.97 5.47 -4.19
N THR A 144 12.11 6.35 -3.22
CA THR A 144 11.13 6.52 -2.14
C THR A 144 9.86 7.20 -2.66
N ASP A 145 8.75 7.10 -1.93
CA ASP A 145 7.48 7.74 -2.31
C ASP A 145 7.64 9.25 -2.51
N ARG A 146 8.39 9.92 -1.61
CA ARG A 146 8.65 11.36 -1.70
C ARG A 146 9.50 11.73 -2.90
N GLU A 147 10.45 10.91 -3.29
CA GLU A 147 11.20 11.09 -4.53
C GLU A 147 10.31 10.90 -5.75
N GLN A 148 9.40 9.93 -5.73
CA GLN A 148 8.41 9.72 -6.78
C GLN A 148 7.46 10.91 -6.90
N ASP A 149 6.91 11.42 -5.78
CA ASP A 149 6.03 12.59 -5.78
C ASP A 149 6.72 13.82 -6.40
N VAL A 150 7.96 14.06 -5.99
CA VAL A 150 8.77 15.16 -6.53
C VAL A 150 9.08 14.99 -8.02
N LEU A 151 9.33 13.75 -8.47
CA LEU A 151 9.57 13.48 -9.89
C LEU A 151 8.30 13.56 -10.73
N ARG A 152 7.12 13.16 -10.22
CA ARG A 152 5.83 13.38 -10.90
C ARG A 152 5.58 14.86 -11.16
N GLU A 153 5.79 15.70 -10.15
CA GLU A 153 5.68 17.15 -10.30
C GLU A 153 6.74 17.72 -11.28
N THR A 154 7.92 17.11 -11.35
CA THR A 154 8.96 17.48 -12.30
C THR A 154 8.54 17.22 -13.74
N LEU A 155 7.77 16.15 -14.04
CA LEU A 155 7.24 15.87 -15.37
C LEU A 155 6.29 16.95 -15.88
N THR A 156 5.59 17.67 -14.98
CA THR A 156 4.74 18.81 -15.36
C THR A 156 5.53 20.07 -15.76
N GLY A 157 6.85 20.05 -15.65
CA GLY A 157 7.70 21.23 -15.87
C GLY A 157 7.74 22.20 -14.67
N ALA A 158 7.20 21.82 -13.50
CA ALA A 158 7.12 22.68 -12.34
C ALA A 158 8.50 23.12 -11.81
N SER A 159 8.59 24.34 -11.32
CA SER A 159 9.79 24.86 -10.64
C SER A 159 9.90 24.21 -9.22
N VAL A 160 11.13 24.17 -8.68
CA VAL A 160 11.36 23.68 -7.30
C VAL A 160 10.46 24.40 -6.28
N LYS A 161 10.23 25.70 -6.47
CA LYS A 161 9.34 26.51 -5.61
C LYS A 161 7.88 26.07 -5.74
N SER A 162 7.42 25.79 -6.96
CA SER A 162 6.04 25.29 -7.20
C SER A 162 5.85 23.88 -6.65
N ILE A 163 6.83 22.99 -6.83
CA ILE A 163 6.81 21.63 -6.26
C ILE A 163 6.72 21.70 -4.73
N ALA A 164 7.57 22.53 -4.12
CA ALA A 164 7.58 22.72 -2.68
C ALA A 164 6.22 23.17 -2.13
N ALA A 165 5.57 24.12 -2.81
CA ALA A 165 4.24 24.60 -2.43
C ALA A 165 3.16 23.51 -2.54
N ARG A 166 3.16 22.74 -3.65
CA ARG A 166 2.15 21.68 -3.91
C ARG A 166 2.28 20.50 -2.95
N LEU A 167 3.52 20.11 -2.63
CA LEU A 167 3.79 18.97 -1.76
C LEU A 167 3.94 19.34 -0.27
N HIS A 168 3.69 20.60 0.07
CA HIS A 168 3.85 21.15 1.43
C HIS A 168 5.26 20.90 2.01
N LEU A 169 6.30 21.08 1.19
CA LEU A 169 7.71 20.90 1.54
C LEU A 169 8.48 22.21 1.48
N SER A 170 9.68 22.24 2.07
CA SER A 170 10.63 23.32 1.83
C SER A 170 11.32 23.15 0.46
N ALA A 171 11.75 24.26 -0.15
CA ALA A 171 12.53 24.21 -1.40
C ALA A 171 13.87 23.44 -1.22
N GLY A 172 14.45 23.46 -0.02
CA GLY A 172 15.63 22.67 0.34
C GLY A 172 15.33 21.17 0.33
N THR A 173 14.23 20.77 0.96
CA THR A 173 13.76 19.37 0.99
C THR A 173 13.52 18.83 -0.42
N VAL A 174 12.85 19.61 -1.29
CA VAL A 174 12.65 19.24 -2.70
C VAL A 174 13.97 19.04 -3.44
N ARG A 175 14.97 19.92 -3.25
CA ARG A 175 16.29 19.75 -3.87
C ARG A 175 16.97 18.47 -3.38
N ASN A 176 16.88 18.15 -2.10
CA ASN A 176 17.45 16.92 -1.54
C ASN A 176 16.81 15.67 -2.17
N HIS A 177 15.48 15.62 -2.29
CA HIS A 177 14.78 14.52 -2.96
C HIS A 177 15.17 14.41 -4.45
N LEU A 178 15.28 15.54 -5.16
CA LEU A 178 15.73 15.54 -6.56
C LEU A 178 17.16 15.02 -6.69
N SER A 179 18.09 15.48 -5.85
CA SER A 179 19.49 15.02 -5.87
C SER A 179 19.59 13.51 -5.60
N SER A 180 18.86 13.02 -4.60
CA SER A 180 18.80 11.60 -4.28
C SER A 180 18.22 10.77 -5.44
N ALA A 181 17.10 11.24 -6.02
CA ALA A 181 16.46 10.59 -7.16
C ALA A 181 17.37 10.53 -8.40
N ILE A 182 18.08 11.61 -8.71
CA ILE A 182 19.08 11.66 -9.80
C ILE A 182 20.16 10.60 -9.59
N GLY A 183 20.70 10.48 -8.37
CA GLY A 183 21.70 9.47 -8.03
C GLY A 183 21.16 8.05 -8.18
N LYS A 184 19.95 7.78 -7.67
CA LYS A 184 19.31 6.46 -7.71
C LYS A 184 18.93 6.02 -9.13
N THR A 185 18.53 6.96 -9.98
CA THR A 185 18.20 6.69 -11.39
C THR A 185 19.43 6.70 -12.30
N GLN A 186 20.61 7.03 -11.76
CA GLN A 186 21.89 7.15 -12.49
C GLN A 186 21.78 8.11 -13.68
N THR A 187 21.09 9.22 -13.52
CA THR A 187 20.88 10.26 -14.54
C THR A 187 21.66 11.53 -14.22
N THR A 188 21.68 12.48 -15.15
CA THR A 188 22.47 13.71 -15.01
C THR A 188 21.66 14.90 -14.49
N ASN A 189 20.32 14.86 -14.64
CA ASN A 189 19.44 15.95 -14.26
C ASN A 189 18.03 15.45 -13.88
N ARG A 190 17.26 16.34 -13.23
CA ARG A 190 15.93 16.03 -12.71
C ARG A 190 14.92 15.62 -13.79
N THR A 191 15.01 16.18 -15.00
CA THR A 191 14.09 15.88 -16.10
C THR A 191 14.37 14.49 -16.67
N GLU A 192 15.63 14.13 -16.79
CA GLU A 192 16.06 12.81 -17.19
C GLU A 192 15.68 11.77 -16.13
N ALA A 193 15.91 12.05 -14.83
CA ALA A 193 15.48 11.19 -13.73
C ALA A 193 13.97 10.92 -13.78
N ALA A 194 13.16 11.97 -14.00
CA ALA A 194 11.70 11.82 -14.06
C ALA A 194 11.26 10.97 -15.28
N ARG A 195 11.88 11.16 -16.45
CA ARG A 195 11.61 10.36 -17.65
C ARG A 195 12.02 8.90 -17.47
N THR A 196 13.21 8.64 -16.92
CA THR A 196 13.70 7.31 -16.64
C THR A 196 12.77 6.59 -15.64
N ALA A 197 12.36 7.28 -14.58
CA ALA A 197 11.42 6.75 -13.62
C ALA A 197 10.05 6.43 -14.25
N GLN A 198 9.56 7.27 -15.15
CA GLN A 198 8.32 7.04 -15.90
C GLN A 198 8.44 5.84 -16.85
N GLN A 199 9.54 5.73 -17.61
CA GLN A 199 9.79 4.60 -18.52
C GLN A 199 9.87 3.27 -17.79
N ASN A 200 10.47 3.26 -16.60
CA ASN A 200 10.56 2.06 -15.75
C ASN A 200 9.30 1.82 -14.90
N ARG A 201 8.25 2.62 -15.06
CA ARG A 201 7.00 2.53 -14.27
C ARG A 201 7.23 2.65 -12.76
N TRP A 202 8.17 3.47 -12.35
CA TRP A 202 8.44 3.79 -10.94
C TRP A 202 7.61 4.96 -10.42
N LEU A 203 6.91 5.68 -11.31
CA LEU A 203 6.05 6.83 -10.98
C LEU A 203 4.57 6.50 -11.12
#